data_6c441a4cc5a40669feff82c3fe31f0e2
#
_entry.id   6c441a4cc5a40669feff82c3fe31f0e2
#
_cell.length_a   1.000
_cell.length_b   1.000
_cell.length_c   1.000
_cell.angle_alpha   90.00
_cell.angle_beta   90.00
_cell.angle_gamma   90.00
#
_symmetry.space_group_name_H-M   'P 1'
#
loop_
_entity.id
_entity.type
_entity.pdbx_description
1 polymer ?
#
loop_
_entity_poly.entity_id
_entity_poly.type
_entity_poly.pdbx_seq_one_letter_code
_entity_poly.pdbx_strand_id
1 'polypeptide(L)'
;AYMTLYLQQHKFINDQLTLMVRTLDPNDNGLPLQLYCFSANKNWVSYESIQAEIFEHYAAIMPRFGLYPFQNPSGRDYINSALLTAGHNPDELWGIPWGTMKEKNTEVQSSTKPEVSATPPPKPIPPIPPK
;
A
#
# COMPACT_ATOMS: atom_id res chain seq x y z
N ALA A 1 -16.23 -0.51 14.84
CA ALA A 1 -16.38 0.92 14.76
C ALA A 1 -15.77 1.54 13.50
N TYR A 2 -14.42 1.68 13.34
CA TYR A 2 -13.85 2.39 12.18
C TYR A 2 -14.27 1.77 10.82
N MET A 3 -13.99 0.49 10.60
CA MET A 3 -14.31 -0.18 9.32
C MET A 3 -15.81 -0.22 9.05
N THR A 4 -16.66 -0.25 10.05
CA THR A 4 -18.12 -0.15 9.88
C THR A 4 -18.51 1.20 9.29
N LEU A 5 -17.97 2.29 9.86
CA LEU A 5 -18.20 3.65 9.34
C LEU A 5 -17.64 3.84 7.93
N TYR A 6 -16.45 3.32 7.67
CA TYR A 6 -15.84 3.37 6.35
C TYR A 6 -16.72 2.71 5.29
N LEU A 7 -17.22 1.49 5.56
CA LEU A 7 -18.09 0.78 4.64
C LEU A 7 -19.46 1.46 4.47
N GLN A 8 -20.02 2.06 5.52
CA GLN A 8 -21.27 2.83 5.44
C GLN A 8 -21.16 4.08 4.58
N GLN A 9 -19.99 4.71 4.57
CA GLN A 9 -19.71 5.90 3.79
C GLN A 9 -19.18 5.60 2.38
N HIS A 10 -18.93 4.33 2.08
CA HIS A 10 -18.35 3.93 0.81
C HIS A 10 -19.40 3.97 -0.31
N LYS A 11 -19.19 4.83 -1.31
CA LYS A 11 -20.17 5.13 -2.39
C LYS A 11 -20.69 3.94 -3.20
N PHE A 12 -19.93 2.84 -3.21
CA PHE A 12 -20.25 1.63 -3.98
C PHE A 12 -20.73 0.47 -3.11
N ILE A 13 -20.90 0.66 -1.82
CA ILE A 13 -21.49 -0.31 -0.90
C ILE A 13 -22.96 0.04 -0.71
N ASN A 14 -23.82 -0.98 -0.75
CA ASN A 14 -25.24 -0.81 -0.51
C ASN A 14 -25.50 -0.76 1.00
N ASP A 15 -25.84 0.43 1.50
CA ASP A 15 -26.10 0.71 2.91
C ASP A 15 -27.51 0.25 3.38
N GLN A 16 -28.39 -0.10 2.45
CA GLN A 16 -29.75 -0.60 2.74
C GLN A 16 -29.76 -2.10 3.05
N LEU A 17 -28.68 -2.80 2.76
CA LEU A 17 -28.53 -4.22 3.04
C LEU A 17 -27.67 -4.44 4.29
N THR A 18 -27.65 -5.66 4.79
CA THR A 18 -26.87 -6.03 5.97
C THR A 18 -25.40 -5.68 5.78
N LEU A 19 -24.89 -4.85 6.67
CA LEU A 19 -23.49 -4.50 6.76
C LEU A 19 -22.97 -4.89 8.15
N MET A 20 -21.94 -5.71 8.20
CA MET A 20 -21.39 -6.22 9.44
C MET A 20 -19.87 -6.34 9.37
N VAL A 21 -19.21 -5.89 10.43
CA VAL A 21 -17.79 -6.11 10.67
C VAL A 21 -17.66 -6.86 11.98
N ARG A 22 -17.11 -8.07 11.94
CA ARG A 22 -16.95 -8.91 13.13
C ARG A 22 -15.59 -9.62 13.13
N THR A 23 -15.15 -9.97 14.32
CA THR A 23 -14.05 -10.90 14.52
C THR A 23 -14.61 -12.33 14.55
N LEU A 24 -13.86 -13.24 13.94
CA LEU A 24 -14.13 -14.67 14.05
C LEU A 24 -13.28 -15.27 15.17
N ASP A 25 -13.47 -16.57 15.43
CA ASP A 25 -12.71 -17.27 16.46
C ASP A 25 -11.19 -17.22 16.14
N PRO A 26 -10.34 -16.98 17.14
CA PRO A 26 -8.90 -17.01 16.97
C PRO A 26 -8.43 -18.35 16.41
N ASN A 27 -7.43 -18.31 15.55
CA ASN A 27 -6.77 -19.49 15.00
C ASN A 27 -5.24 -19.31 15.01
N ASP A 28 -4.51 -20.29 14.51
CA ASP A 28 -3.03 -20.28 14.48
C ASP A 28 -2.45 -19.10 13.69
N ASN A 29 -3.25 -18.48 12.83
CA ASN A 29 -2.88 -17.30 12.05
C ASN A 29 -3.30 -15.97 12.71
N GLY A 30 -3.87 -16.02 13.92
CA GLY A 30 -4.31 -14.85 14.68
C GLY A 30 -5.82 -14.69 14.75
N LEU A 31 -6.29 -13.45 14.84
CA LEU A 31 -7.70 -13.11 14.98
C LEU A 31 -8.27 -12.67 13.61
N PRO A 32 -9.04 -13.52 12.92
CA PRO A 32 -9.61 -13.16 11.64
C PRO A 32 -10.67 -12.06 11.77
N LEU A 33 -10.64 -11.08 10.87
CA LEU A 33 -11.68 -10.07 10.73
C LEU A 33 -12.51 -10.35 9.49
N GLN A 34 -13.83 -10.45 9.66
CA GLN A 34 -14.77 -10.62 8.57
C GLN A 34 -15.51 -9.31 8.28
N LEU A 35 -15.45 -8.90 7.01
CA LEU A 35 -16.26 -7.82 6.47
C LEU A 35 -17.41 -8.44 5.68
N TYR A 36 -18.64 -8.15 6.04
CA TYR A 36 -19.84 -8.60 5.35
C TYR A 36 -20.61 -7.39 4.84
N CYS A 37 -20.65 -7.22 3.54
CA CYS A 37 -21.33 -6.10 2.89
C CYS A 37 -21.69 -6.46 1.46
N PHE A 38 -22.56 -5.66 0.85
CA PHE A 38 -23.03 -5.87 -0.51
C PHE A 38 -22.62 -4.71 -1.40
N SER A 39 -22.07 -5.02 -2.57
CA SER A 39 -21.81 -4.02 -3.60
C SER A 39 -23.11 -3.47 -4.16
N ALA A 40 -23.18 -2.16 -4.39
CA ALA A 40 -24.25 -1.52 -5.12
C ALA A 40 -24.19 -1.79 -6.63
N ASN A 41 -23.03 -2.22 -7.14
CA ASN A 41 -22.81 -2.53 -8.55
C ASN A 41 -22.76 -4.04 -8.78
N LYS A 42 -23.54 -4.51 -9.77
CA LYS A 42 -23.61 -5.93 -10.14
C LYS A 42 -22.59 -6.35 -11.21
N ASN A 43 -21.86 -5.39 -11.78
CA ASN A 43 -20.80 -5.69 -12.75
C ASN A 43 -19.63 -6.37 -12.05
N TRP A 44 -19.16 -7.50 -12.58
CA TRP A 44 -18.10 -8.30 -11.99
C TRP A 44 -16.78 -7.51 -11.82
N VAL A 45 -16.35 -6.82 -12.87
CA VAL A 45 -15.09 -6.04 -12.83
C VAL A 45 -15.16 -4.93 -11.80
N SER A 46 -16.29 -4.23 -11.70
CA SER A 46 -16.51 -3.21 -10.68
C SER A 46 -16.51 -3.80 -9.27
N TYR A 47 -17.12 -4.98 -9.09
CA TYR A 47 -17.12 -5.68 -7.81
C TYR A 47 -15.69 -6.02 -7.35
N GLU A 48 -14.87 -6.59 -8.22
CA GLU A 48 -13.46 -6.92 -7.91
C GLU A 48 -12.66 -5.66 -7.54
N SER A 49 -12.89 -4.55 -8.27
CA SER A 49 -12.23 -3.27 -7.96
C SER A 49 -12.64 -2.72 -6.60
N ILE A 50 -13.91 -2.80 -6.24
CA ILE A 50 -14.43 -2.36 -4.94
C ILE A 50 -13.83 -3.23 -3.81
N GLN A 51 -13.78 -4.54 -4.02
CA GLN A 51 -13.20 -5.48 -3.07
C GLN A 51 -11.71 -5.19 -2.84
N ALA A 52 -10.95 -4.97 -3.91
CA ALA A 52 -9.53 -4.62 -3.84
C ALA A 52 -9.32 -3.31 -3.07
N GLU A 53 -10.09 -2.25 -3.39
CA GLU A 53 -10.04 -0.96 -2.69
C GLU A 53 -10.26 -1.11 -1.17
N ILE A 54 -11.23 -1.93 -0.77
CA ILE A 54 -11.52 -2.18 0.65
C ILE A 54 -10.35 -2.89 1.33
N PHE A 55 -9.75 -3.90 0.69
CA PHE A 55 -8.60 -4.62 1.25
C PHE A 55 -7.35 -3.76 1.33
N GLU A 56 -7.06 -2.97 0.31
CA GLU A 56 -5.94 -2.02 0.29
C GLU A 56 -6.10 -0.99 1.41
N HIS A 57 -7.30 -0.40 1.55
CA HIS A 57 -7.59 0.53 2.62
C HIS A 57 -7.42 -0.12 3.99
N TYR A 58 -7.94 -1.33 4.17
CA TYR A 58 -7.82 -2.07 5.43
C TYR A 58 -6.35 -2.32 5.78
N ALA A 59 -5.55 -2.82 4.83
CA ALA A 59 -4.13 -3.07 5.04
C ALA A 59 -3.36 -1.77 5.40
N ALA A 60 -3.68 -0.67 4.72
CA ALA A 60 -3.05 0.63 4.95
C ALA A 60 -3.36 1.24 6.33
N ILE A 61 -4.57 0.99 6.86
CA ILE A 61 -5.00 1.60 8.12
C ILE A 61 -4.60 0.79 9.36
N MET A 62 -4.36 -0.52 9.24
CA MET A 62 -4.07 -1.40 10.37
C MET A 62 -2.92 -0.90 11.27
N PRO A 63 -1.77 -0.43 10.73
CA PRO A 63 -0.67 0.05 11.57
C PRO A 63 -1.05 1.24 12.46
N ARG A 64 -2.01 2.08 12.03
CA ARG A 64 -2.50 3.22 12.85
C ARG A 64 -3.23 2.78 14.11
N PHE A 65 -3.73 1.54 14.13
CA PHE A 65 -4.35 0.94 15.30
C PHE A 65 -3.39 0.01 16.07
N GLY A 66 -2.11 -0.01 15.71
CA GLY A 66 -1.13 -0.93 16.30
C GLY A 66 -1.37 -2.39 15.92
N LEU A 67 -2.09 -2.64 14.83
CA LEU A 67 -2.40 -3.97 14.32
C LEU A 67 -1.49 -4.33 13.15
N TYR A 68 -1.11 -5.60 13.06
CA TYR A 68 -0.29 -6.12 11.97
C TYR A 68 -1.00 -7.30 11.31
N PRO A 69 -1.04 -7.37 9.96
CA PRO A 69 -1.58 -8.55 9.29
C PRO A 69 -0.67 -9.75 9.55
N PHE A 70 -1.29 -10.90 9.73
CA PHE A 70 -0.54 -12.15 9.81
C PHE A 70 0.15 -12.42 8.47
N GLN A 71 1.41 -12.80 8.53
CA GLN A 71 2.20 -13.27 7.40
C GLN A 71 3.01 -14.49 7.82
N ASN A 72 3.02 -15.53 6.98
CA ASN A 72 3.95 -16.63 7.18
C ASN A 72 5.37 -16.15 6.94
N PRO A 73 6.34 -16.48 7.80
CA PRO A 73 7.73 -16.13 7.57
C PRO A 73 8.21 -16.64 6.22
N SER A 74 8.83 -15.79 5.44
CA SER A 74 9.49 -16.12 4.19
C SER A 74 10.90 -16.65 4.45
N GLY A 75 11.51 -17.28 3.43
CA GLY A 75 12.93 -17.65 3.52
C GLY A 75 13.84 -16.45 3.84
N ARG A 76 13.47 -15.25 3.37
CA ARG A 76 14.20 -14.02 3.68
C ARG A 76 14.12 -13.64 5.16
N ASP A 77 12.97 -13.84 5.80
CA ASP A 77 12.80 -13.52 7.23
C ASP A 77 13.68 -14.42 8.11
N TYR A 78 13.81 -15.71 7.74
CA TYR A 78 14.72 -16.63 8.42
C TYR A 78 16.19 -16.22 8.25
N ILE A 79 16.60 -15.82 7.05
CA ILE A 79 17.97 -15.34 6.79
C ILE A 79 18.22 -14.04 7.57
N ASN A 80 17.30 -13.09 7.55
CA ASN A 80 17.41 -11.84 8.29
C ASN A 80 17.52 -12.09 9.79
N SER A 81 16.73 -13.00 10.34
CA SER A 81 16.80 -13.39 11.75
C SER A 81 18.16 -13.99 12.11
N ALA A 82 18.70 -14.88 11.27
CA ALA A 82 20.01 -15.47 11.47
C ALA A 82 21.14 -14.42 11.40
N LEU A 83 21.08 -13.48 10.46
CA LEU A 83 22.03 -12.38 10.31
C LEU A 83 22.03 -11.46 11.53
N LEU A 84 20.83 -11.06 12.01
CA LEU A 84 20.71 -10.23 13.21
C LEU A 84 21.27 -10.93 14.45
N THR A 85 21.03 -12.24 14.59
CA THR A 85 21.58 -13.05 15.69
C THR A 85 23.11 -13.13 15.62
N ALA A 86 23.68 -13.13 14.41
CA ALA A 86 25.12 -13.12 14.17
C ALA A 86 25.74 -11.69 14.27
N GLY A 87 24.93 -10.65 14.55
CA GLY A 87 25.39 -9.27 14.67
C GLY A 87 25.59 -8.55 13.33
N HIS A 88 25.07 -9.11 12.24
CA HIS A 88 25.08 -8.46 10.92
C HIS A 88 23.78 -7.71 10.64
N ASN A 89 23.87 -6.62 9.87
CA ASN A 89 22.71 -5.90 9.41
C ASN A 89 22.17 -6.53 8.11
N PRO A 90 20.93 -7.07 8.08
CA PRO A 90 20.36 -7.65 6.87
C PRO A 90 20.29 -6.70 5.68
N ASP A 91 20.13 -5.40 5.91
CA ASP A 91 20.02 -4.39 4.86
C ASP A 91 21.33 -4.25 4.05
N GLU A 92 22.47 -4.53 4.65
CA GLU A 92 23.76 -4.53 3.97
C GLU A 92 23.88 -5.65 2.94
N LEU A 93 23.29 -6.81 3.25
CA LEU A 93 23.29 -7.97 2.34
C LEU A 93 22.36 -7.78 1.16
N TRP A 94 21.19 -7.17 1.38
CA TRP A 94 20.16 -7.05 0.34
C TRP A 94 20.31 -5.78 -0.50
N GLY A 95 21.19 -4.83 -0.12
CA GLY A 95 21.55 -3.65 -0.91
C GLY A 95 20.44 -2.63 -1.14
N ILE A 96 19.25 -2.82 -0.56
CA ILE A 96 18.12 -1.89 -0.69
C ILE A 96 17.49 -1.70 0.68
N PRO A 97 17.69 -0.57 1.35
CA PRO A 97 16.98 -0.25 2.57
C PRO A 97 15.50 0.05 2.25
N TRP A 98 14.63 -0.94 2.42
CA TRP A 98 13.20 -0.71 2.44
C TRP A 98 12.85 0.00 3.75
N GLY A 99 12.72 1.32 3.69
CA GLY A 99 12.14 2.12 4.77
C GLY A 99 13.06 3.06 5.53
N THR A 100 14.29 3.27 5.12
CA THR A 100 15.10 4.38 5.63
C THR A 100 15.57 5.26 4.50
N MET A 101 14.70 6.10 3.95
CA MET A 101 15.16 7.38 3.49
C MET A 101 15.55 8.18 4.74
N LYS A 102 16.73 7.91 5.28
CA LYS A 102 17.44 8.92 6.04
C LYS A 102 17.70 10.02 5.03
N GLU A 103 16.98 11.13 5.15
CA GLU A 103 17.38 12.38 4.54
C GLU A 103 18.86 12.59 4.91
N LYS A 104 19.75 12.31 3.97
CA LYS A 104 21.09 12.87 4.03
C LYS A 104 20.85 14.36 3.86
N ASN A 105 20.87 15.10 4.95
CA ASN A 105 21.15 16.52 4.94
C ASN A 105 22.50 16.67 4.24
N THR A 106 22.45 16.81 2.92
CA THR A 106 23.59 17.27 2.15
C THR A 106 23.64 18.76 2.42
N GLU A 107 24.55 19.16 3.29
CA GLU A 107 25.01 20.53 3.36
C GLU A 107 25.39 20.96 1.94
N VAL A 108 24.55 21.81 1.38
CA VAL A 108 24.80 22.47 0.10
C VAL A 108 25.95 23.43 0.34
N GLN A 109 27.16 22.94 0.11
CA GLN A 109 28.27 23.85 -0.16
C GLN A 109 28.01 24.56 -1.48
N SER A 110 27.75 25.86 -1.37
CA SER A 110 27.64 26.79 -2.47
C SER A 110 28.96 26.84 -3.25
N SER A 111 28.97 26.27 -4.45
CA SER A 111 29.95 26.67 -5.44
C SER A 111 29.42 26.42 -6.86
N THR A 112 29.28 27.51 -7.59
CA THR A 112 29.39 27.67 -9.04
C THR A 112 28.23 27.11 -9.91
N LYS A 113 27.43 28.03 -10.36
CA LYS A 113 26.45 27.96 -11.42
C LYS A 113 27.08 27.46 -12.74
N PRO A 114 26.62 26.41 -13.37
CA PRO A 114 26.81 26.20 -14.80
C PRO A 114 25.62 26.77 -15.58
N GLU A 115 25.96 27.47 -16.64
CA GLU A 115 25.15 28.11 -17.64
C GLU A 115 24.18 27.09 -18.30
N VAL A 116 22.89 27.41 -18.29
CA VAL A 116 21.84 26.57 -18.89
C VAL A 116 21.82 26.83 -20.40
N SER A 117 22.34 25.87 -21.16
CA SER A 117 22.07 25.79 -22.61
C SER A 117 20.60 25.45 -22.82
N ALA A 118 19.89 26.38 -23.47
CA ALA A 118 18.47 26.24 -23.78
C ALA A 118 18.25 25.17 -24.84
N THR A 119 17.54 24.09 -24.47
CA THR A 119 17.03 23.11 -25.44
C THR A 119 15.77 23.67 -26.11
N PRO A 120 15.63 23.61 -27.46
CA PRO A 120 14.44 24.11 -28.11
C PRO A 120 13.19 23.26 -27.82
N PRO A 121 11.98 23.85 -27.86
CA PRO A 121 10.75 23.15 -27.55
C PRO A 121 10.42 22.05 -28.59
N PRO A 122 9.73 20.96 -28.16
CA PRO A 122 9.35 19.88 -29.08
C PRO A 122 8.35 20.35 -30.13
N LYS A 123 8.50 19.83 -31.35
CA LYS A 123 7.61 20.11 -32.48
C LYS A 123 6.19 19.59 -32.23
N PRO A 124 5.14 20.30 -32.68
CA PRO A 124 3.75 19.86 -32.53
C PRO A 124 3.46 18.57 -33.30
N ILE A 125 2.68 17.71 -32.68
CA ILE A 125 2.22 16.41 -33.21
C ILE A 125 1.23 16.67 -34.36
N PRO A 126 1.35 16.02 -35.52
CA PRO A 126 0.39 16.18 -36.62
C PRO A 126 -0.99 15.60 -36.26
N PRO A 127 -2.08 16.16 -36.82
CA PRO A 127 -3.44 15.70 -36.52
C PRO A 127 -3.70 14.30 -37.09
N ILE A 128 -4.45 13.51 -36.35
CA ILE A 128 -4.89 12.14 -36.69
C ILE A 128 -5.89 12.25 -37.86
N PRO A 129 -5.75 11.48 -38.96
CA PRO A 129 -6.70 11.49 -40.05
C PRO A 129 -8.06 10.90 -39.61
N PRO A 130 -9.18 11.43 -40.12
CA PRO A 130 -10.51 10.89 -39.84
C PRO A 130 -10.71 9.52 -40.50
N LYS A 131 -11.45 8.63 -39.78
CA LYS A 131 -11.91 7.33 -40.31
C LYS A 131 -13.04 7.52 -41.29
#